data_a076f58f2d8ed8a707ea8d135574a851
#
_entry.id   a076f58f2d8ed8a707ea8d135574a851
#
_cell.length_a   1.000
_cell.length_b   1.000
_cell.length_c   1.000
_cell.angle_alpha   90.00
_cell.angle_beta   90.00
_cell.angle_gamma   90.00
#
_symmetry.space_group_name_H-M   'P 1'
#
loop_
_entity.id
_entity.type
_entity.pdbx_description
1 polymer ?
#
loop_
_entity_poly.entity_id
_entity_poly.type
_entity_poly.pdbx_seq_one_letter_code
_entity_poly.pdbx_strand_id
1 'polypeptide(L)'
;MNKNTLQKDTNGAATELGYIFTFLLGVMLLSMFSMWAWDIETATRERWNEQAIQANLDDIAAAVERADEASRMGDVQYSESVYWRATEADENQFILSLTNEQLILEDSAGSLDLEVSISGAGSGQHSGSVQLSGISTIWIVHSEGVTSIQLERPQ
;
A
#
# COMPACT_ATOMS: atom_id res chain seq x y z
N MET A 1 -58.23 51.47 2.73
CA MET A 1 -57.27 50.52 2.17
C MET A 1 -56.13 50.40 3.15
N ASN A 2 -56.01 49.28 3.84
CA ASN A 2 -55.18 49.10 5.03
C ASN A 2 -53.71 48.82 4.62
N LYS A 3 -52.83 49.83 4.69
CA LYS A 3 -51.40 49.69 4.35
C LYS A 3 -50.59 48.79 5.31
N ASN A 4 -51.19 48.40 6.46
CA ASN A 4 -50.52 47.63 7.47
C ASN A 4 -50.48 46.11 7.22
N THR A 5 -51.27 45.58 6.31
CA THR A 5 -51.30 44.13 6.01
C THR A 5 -50.16 43.70 5.08
N LEU A 6 -49.75 44.57 4.15
CA LEU A 6 -48.64 44.26 3.22
C LEU A 6 -47.26 44.29 3.89
N GLN A 7 -47.09 45.06 4.95
CA GLN A 7 -45.81 45.15 5.67
C GLN A 7 -45.55 43.94 6.59
N LYS A 8 -46.63 43.28 7.01
CA LYS A 8 -46.57 42.06 7.85
C LYS A 8 -46.19 40.83 7.07
N ASP A 9 -46.61 40.72 5.81
CA ASP A 9 -46.29 39.61 4.93
C ASP A 9 -44.82 39.60 4.45
N THR A 10 -44.23 40.77 4.23
CA THR A 10 -42.83 40.88 3.82
C THR A 10 -41.84 40.48 4.94
N ASN A 11 -42.20 40.72 6.20
CA ASN A 11 -41.36 40.30 7.33
C ASN A 11 -41.41 38.76 7.53
N GLY A 12 -42.54 38.11 7.33
CA GLY A 12 -42.67 36.65 7.36
C GLY A 12 -41.84 35.98 6.26
N ALA A 13 -41.99 36.44 5.03
CA ALA A 13 -41.25 35.93 3.89
C ALA A 13 -39.73 36.08 4.01
N ALA A 14 -39.22 37.19 4.57
CA ALA A 14 -37.81 37.39 4.79
C ALA A 14 -37.24 36.42 5.85
N THR A 15 -38.03 36.10 6.89
CA THR A 15 -37.63 35.14 7.93
C THR A 15 -37.54 33.71 7.38
N GLU A 16 -38.56 33.30 6.59
CA GLU A 16 -38.58 31.97 5.95
C GLU A 16 -37.45 31.78 4.96
N LEU A 17 -37.15 32.80 4.14
CA LEU A 17 -35.99 32.80 3.23
C LEU A 17 -34.67 32.66 4.01
N GLY A 18 -34.54 33.32 5.16
CA GLY A 18 -33.40 33.20 6.04
C GLY A 18 -33.16 31.76 6.53
N TYR A 19 -34.21 31.06 6.95
CA TYR A 19 -34.11 29.66 7.38
C TYR A 19 -33.76 28.73 6.22
N ILE A 20 -34.34 28.89 5.06
CA ILE A 20 -34.01 28.10 3.87
C ILE A 20 -32.54 28.31 3.49
N PHE A 21 -32.07 29.56 3.48
CA PHE A 21 -30.68 29.87 3.16
C PHE A 21 -29.70 29.27 4.17
N THR A 22 -29.99 29.38 5.46
CA THR A 22 -29.18 28.79 6.53
C THR A 22 -29.15 27.26 6.42
N PHE A 23 -30.30 26.64 6.12
CA PHE A 23 -30.35 25.18 5.89
C PHE A 23 -29.51 24.76 4.69
N LEU A 24 -29.64 25.46 3.55
CA LEU A 24 -28.86 25.16 2.34
C LEU A 24 -27.35 25.35 2.59
N LEU A 25 -26.97 26.40 3.31
CA LEU A 25 -25.57 26.62 3.70
C LEU A 25 -25.06 25.48 4.59
N GLY A 26 -25.85 25.02 5.54
CA GLY A 26 -25.53 23.87 6.39
C GLY A 26 -25.32 22.58 5.58
N VAL A 27 -26.22 22.30 4.64
CA VAL A 27 -26.08 21.12 3.74
C VAL A 27 -24.84 21.25 2.86
N MET A 28 -24.56 22.43 2.33
CA MET A 28 -23.37 22.69 1.52
C MET A 28 -22.07 22.46 2.33
N LEU A 29 -22.00 23.01 3.53
CA LEU A 29 -20.84 22.81 4.41
C LEU A 29 -20.66 21.33 4.80
N LEU A 30 -21.74 20.62 5.11
CA LEU A 30 -21.70 19.19 5.42
C LEU A 30 -21.19 18.39 4.22
N SER A 31 -21.63 18.72 3.01
CA SER A 31 -21.19 18.06 1.79
C SER A 31 -19.70 18.29 1.54
N MET A 32 -19.21 19.51 1.69
CA MET A 32 -17.78 19.83 1.57
C MET A 32 -16.96 19.11 2.62
N PHE A 33 -17.41 19.05 3.86
CA PHE A 33 -16.74 18.34 4.93
C PHE A 33 -16.69 16.83 4.65
N SER A 34 -17.77 16.25 4.14
CA SER A 34 -17.81 14.81 3.78
C SER A 34 -16.84 14.47 2.67
N MET A 35 -16.71 15.31 1.65
CA MET A 35 -15.71 15.12 0.57
C MET A 35 -14.29 15.19 1.12
N TRP A 36 -14.00 16.19 1.94
CA TRP A 36 -12.69 16.34 2.56
C TRP A 36 -12.32 15.19 3.50
N ALA A 37 -13.27 14.69 4.30
CA ALA A 37 -13.07 13.54 5.17
C ALA A 37 -12.77 12.27 4.35
N TRP A 38 -13.45 12.09 3.23
CA TRP A 38 -13.21 10.98 2.30
C TRP A 38 -11.78 11.02 1.71
N ASP A 39 -11.34 12.19 1.26
CA ASP A 39 -9.99 12.36 0.70
C ASP A 39 -8.91 12.03 1.72
N ILE A 40 -9.08 12.45 2.99
CA ILE A 40 -8.15 12.12 4.07
C ILE A 40 -8.14 10.61 4.35
N GLU A 41 -9.30 9.97 4.40
CA GLU A 41 -9.40 8.54 4.66
C GLU A 41 -8.67 7.74 3.55
N THR A 42 -8.93 8.08 2.29
CA THR A 42 -8.29 7.43 1.13
C THR A 42 -6.77 7.60 1.17
N ALA A 43 -6.27 8.83 1.34
CA ALA A 43 -4.84 9.09 1.43
C ALA A 43 -4.16 8.39 2.62
N THR A 44 -4.90 8.22 3.73
CA THR A 44 -4.38 7.52 4.90
C THR A 44 -4.26 6.02 4.65
N ARG A 45 -5.26 5.41 4.00
CA ARG A 45 -5.23 3.98 3.63
C ARG A 45 -4.12 3.67 2.62
N GLU A 46 -3.93 4.52 1.62
CA GLU A 46 -2.84 4.38 0.65
C GLU A 46 -1.48 4.37 1.33
N ARG A 47 -1.22 5.31 2.26
CA ARG A 47 0.04 5.35 3.02
C ARG A 47 0.25 4.12 3.89
N TRP A 48 -0.81 3.60 4.53
CA TRP A 48 -0.70 2.40 5.34
C TRP A 48 -0.39 1.17 4.50
N ASN A 49 -1.00 1.05 3.33
CA ASN A 49 -0.70 -0.02 2.39
C ASN A 49 0.75 0.06 1.91
N GLU A 50 1.21 1.22 1.50
CA GLU A 50 2.59 1.46 1.08
C GLU A 50 3.58 1.07 2.19
N GLN A 51 3.35 1.52 3.42
CA GLN A 51 4.19 1.17 4.57
C GLN A 51 4.18 -0.33 4.90
N ALA A 52 3.03 -0.98 4.79
CA ALA A 52 2.92 -2.42 5.03
C ALA A 52 3.66 -3.23 3.95
N ILE A 53 3.57 -2.82 2.69
CA ILE A 53 4.28 -3.43 1.58
C ILE A 53 5.78 -3.19 1.74
N GLN A 54 6.21 -1.96 2.05
CA GLN A 54 7.61 -1.65 2.31
C GLN A 54 8.20 -2.52 3.43
N ALA A 55 7.46 -2.70 4.54
CA ALA A 55 7.89 -3.56 5.63
C ALA A 55 8.02 -5.04 5.21
N ASN A 56 7.14 -5.53 4.33
CA ASN A 56 7.26 -6.86 3.76
C ASN A 56 8.51 -7.00 2.87
N LEU A 57 8.80 -5.99 2.05
CA LEU A 57 10.00 -5.97 1.21
C LEU A 57 11.27 -5.93 2.04
N ASP A 58 11.30 -5.13 3.11
CA ASP A 58 12.43 -5.04 4.03
C ASP A 58 12.69 -6.39 4.73
N ASP A 59 11.64 -7.10 5.15
CA ASP A 59 11.76 -8.44 5.76
C ASP A 59 12.34 -9.46 4.76
N ILE A 60 11.93 -9.40 3.48
CA ILE A 60 12.45 -10.27 2.41
C ILE A 60 13.90 -9.91 2.09
N ALA A 61 14.22 -8.63 1.94
CA ALA A 61 15.59 -8.17 1.70
C ALA A 61 16.53 -8.63 2.81
N ALA A 62 16.11 -8.48 4.07
CA ALA A 62 16.89 -8.97 5.21
C ALA A 62 17.09 -10.50 5.19
N ALA A 63 16.10 -11.27 4.71
CA ALA A 63 16.25 -12.72 4.56
C ALA A 63 17.22 -13.08 3.43
N VAL A 64 17.23 -12.35 2.32
CA VAL A 64 18.20 -12.49 1.24
C VAL A 64 19.61 -12.19 1.75
N GLU A 65 19.80 -11.12 2.52
CA GLU A 65 21.11 -10.78 3.12
C GLU A 65 21.60 -11.87 4.08
N ARG A 66 20.71 -12.48 4.88
CA ARG A 66 21.06 -13.63 5.74
C ARG A 66 21.45 -14.86 4.93
N ALA A 67 20.78 -15.11 3.81
CA ALA A 67 21.14 -16.21 2.90
C ALA A 67 22.55 -15.98 2.30
N ASP A 68 22.85 -14.75 1.92
CA ASP A 68 24.18 -14.37 1.42
C ASP A 68 25.27 -14.46 2.48
N GLU A 69 24.97 -14.09 3.72
CA GLU A 69 25.89 -14.26 4.83
C GLU A 69 26.17 -15.75 5.10
N ALA A 70 25.14 -16.58 5.08
CA ALA A 70 25.30 -18.03 5.24
C ALA A 70 26.16 -18.63 4.11
N SER A 71 26.01 -18.17 2.88
CA SER A 71 26.80 -18.62 1.72
C SER A 71 28.29 -18.37 1.85
N ARG A 72 28.68 -17.32 2.58
CA ARG A 72 30.11 -17.00 2.84
C ARG A 72 30.78 -17.95 3.83
N MET A 73 29.98 -18.66 4.63
CA MET A 73 30.52 -19.61 5.62
C MET A 73 30.86 -20.97 4.98
N GLY A 74 30.56 -21.19 3.72
CA GLY A 74 30.87 -22.41 2.96
C GLY A 74 29.75 -22.74 1.96
N ASP A 75 29.89 -23.88 1.32
CA ASP A 75 28.87 -24.45 0.41
C ASP A 75 27.69 -25.03 1.22
N VAL A 76 26.84 -24.11 1.72
CA VAL A 76 25.72 -24.44 2.60
C VAL A 76 24.42 -24.21 1.83
N GLN A 77 23.55 -25.22 1.85
CA GLN A 77 22.17 -25.00 1.43
C GLN A 77 21.43 -24.24 2.54
N TYR A 78 20.85 -23.10 2.20
CA TYR A 78 20.08 -22.28 3.11
C TYR A 78 18.65 -22.12 2.60
N SER A 79 17.69 -22.20 3.51
CA SER A 79 16.31 -21.90 3.18
C SER A 79 15.60 -21.23 4.35
N GLU A 80 14.93 -20.13 4.08
CA GLU A 80 14.17 -19.37 5.07
C GLU A 80 12.80 -19.02 4.51
N SER A 81 11.77 -19.15 5.35
CA SER A 81 10.43 -18.70 5.00
C SER A 81 10.16 -17.32 5.58
N VAL A 82 9.72 -16.40 4.74
CA VAL A 82 9.31 -15.07 5.12
C VAL A 82 7.80 -14.98 5.00
N TYR A 83 7.15 -14.50 6.06
CA TYR A 83 5.71 -14.30 6.05
C TYR A 83 5.35 -13.00 5.33
N TRP A 84 4.52 -13.10 4.30
CA TRP A 84 3.94 -11.95 3.63
C TRP A 84 2.68 -11.52 4.37
N ARG A 85 2.70 -10.32 4.94
CA ARG A 85 1.52 -9.73 5.61
C ARG A 85 0.59 -9.20 4.54
N ALA A 86 -0.65 -9.69 4.54
CA ALA A 86 -1.68 -9.22 3.62
C ALA A 86 -1.92 -7.70 3.77
N THR A 87 -2.13 -7.05 2.65
CA THR A 87 -2.45 -5.62 2.57
C THR A 87 -3.87 -5.41 2.06
N GLU A 88 -4.37 -4.18 2.09
CA GLU A 88 -5.67 -3.85 1.46
C GLU A 88 -5.53 -3.63 -0.06
N ALA A 89 -4.30 -3.65 -0.60
CA ALA A 89 -4.04 -3.52 -2.02
C ALA A 89 -4.39 -4.81 -2.79
N ASP A 90 -4.62 -4.68 -4.09
CA ASP A 90 -4.87 -5.84 -4.95
C ASP A 90 -3.57 -6.58 -5.28
N GLU A 91 -3.17 -7.48 -4.38
CA GLU A 91 -1.94 -8.25 -4.49
C GLU A 91 -1.89 -9.17 -5.74
N ASN A 92 -3.02 -9.39 -6.41
CA ASN A 92 -3.05 -10.16 -7.68
C ASN A 92 -2.29 -9.45 -8.80
N GLN A 93 -2.06 -8.16 -8.67
CA GLN A 93 -1.37 -7.34 -9.65
C GLN A 93 0.12 -7.17 -9.37
N PHE A 94 0.59 -7.66 -8.21
CA PHE A 94 1.97 -7.49 -7.77
C PHE A 94 2.87 -8.62 -8.26
N ILE A 95 3.99 -8.21 -8.84
CA ILE A 95 5.10 -9.09 -9.22
C ILE A 95 6.32 -8.66 -8.42
N LEU A 96 6.86 -9.59 -7.64
CA LEU A 96 8.08 -9.41 -6.88
C LEU A 96 9.24 -10.03 -7.63
N SER A 97 10.25 -9.24 -7.95
CA SER A 97 11.44 -9.66 -8.69
C SER A 97 12.71 -9.41 -7.89
N LEU A 98 13.56 -10.41 -7.79
CA LEU A 98 14.86 -10.33 -7.15
C LEU A 98 15.95 -10.22 -8.21
N THR A 99 16.74 -9.16 -8.11
CA THR A 99 17.94 -8.91 -8.95
C THR A 99 19.19 -8.93 -8.09
N ASN A 100 20.37 -8.84 -8.69
CA ASN A 100 21.63 -8.81 -7.95
C ASN A 100 21.81 -7.58 -7.04
N GLU A 101 21.07 -6.51 -7.28
CA GLU A 101 21.24 -5.23 -6.61
C GLU A 101 20.04 -4.85 -5.75
N GLN A 102 18.87 -5.33 -6.11
CA GLN A 102 17.62 -4.87 -5.50
C GLN A 102 16.48 -5.87 -5.62
N LEU A 103 15.56 -5.74 -4.70
CA LEU A 103 14.24 -6.36 -4.71
C LEU A 103 13.26 -5.34 -5.27
N ILE A 104 12.53 -5.70 -6.32
CA ILE A 104 11.60 -4.81 -7.04
C ILE A 104 10.20 -5.38 -6.91
N LEU A 105 9.27 -4.55 -6.47
CA LEU A 105 7.84 -4.82 -6.56
C LEU A 105 7.26 -3.99 -7.68
N GLU A 106 6.72 -4.65 -8.69
CA GLU A 106 6.01 -4.01 -9.80
C GLU A 106 4.50 -4.23 -9.64
N ASP A 107 3.73 -3.15 -9.74
CA ASP A 107 2.28 -3.21 -9.84
C ASP A 107 1.87 -3.12 -11.32
N SER A 108 1.21 -4.15 -11.83
CA SER A 108 0.73 -4.16 -13.23
C SER A 108 -0.29 -3.05 -13.54
N ALA A 109 -0.93 -2.47 -12.51
CA ALA A 109 -1.77 -1.27 -12.65
C ALA A 109 -0.95 0.02 -12.67
N GLY A 110 0.36 -0.02 -12.35
CA GLY A 110 1.26 1.12 -12.36
C GLY A 110 0.98 2.15 -11.25
N SER A 111 0.30 1.74 -10.18
CA SER A 111 -0.04 2.62 -9.07
C SER A 111 1.01 2.61 -7.96
N LEU A 112 1.80 1.54 -7.86
CA LEU A 112 2.75 1.33 -6.78
C LEU A 112 3.96 0.53 -7.26
N ASP A 113 5.08 1.20 -7.53
CA ASP A 113 6.37 0.58 -7.79
C ASP A 113 7.30 0.87 -6.61
N LEU A 114 7.80 -0.16 -5.96
CA LEU A 114 8.70 -0.06 -4.82
C LEU A 114 9.98 -0.85 -5.05
N GLU A 115 11.11 -0.29 -4.60
CA GLU A 115 12.42 -0.91 -4.71
C GLU A 115 13.11 -0.91 -3.35
N VAL A 116 13.73 -2.03 -3.01
CA VAL A 116 14.58 -2.15 -1.82
C VAL A 116 15.95 -2.64 -2.26
N SER A 117 16.97 -1.83 -2.00
CA SER A 117 18.36 -2.22 -2.29
C SER A 117 18.79 -3.35 -1.36
N ILE A 118 19.42 -4.36 -1.93
CA ILE A 118 20.07 -5.42 -1.18
C ILE A 118 21.51 -5.00 -1.03
N SER A 119 22.02 -5.03 0.20
CA SER A 119 23.42 -4.74 0.43
C SER A 119 24.27 -5.84 -0.23
N GLY A 120 24.65 -5.60 -1.47
CA GLY A 120 25.36 -6.55 -2.34
C GLY A 120 26.80 -6.86 -1.92
N ALA A 121 27.02 -7.00 -0.64
CA ALA A 121 28.28 -7.49 -0.09
C ALA A 121 28.46 -9.01 -0.34
N GLY A 122 27.49 -9.68 -0.95
CA GLY A 122 27.54 -11.07 -1.31
C GLY A 122 28.17 -11.29 -2.70
N SER A 123 28.99 -12.30 -2.81
CA SER A 123 29.52 -12.79 -4.08
C SER A 123 28.50 -13.67 -4.84
N GLY A 124 27.27 -13.79 -4.33
CA GLY A 124 26.21 -14.62 -4.89
C GLY A 124 25.47 -13.97 -6.04
N GLN A 125 24.93 -14.79 -6.94
CA GLN A 125 23.95 -14.34 -7.90
C GLN A 125 22.57 -14.41 -7.26
N HIS A 126 21.73 -13.41 -7.58
CA HIS A 126 20.36 -13.34 -7.12
C HIS A 126 19.42 -13.46 -8.32
N SER A 127 18.36 -14.22 -8.17
CA SER A 127 17.35 -14.36 -9.22
C SER A 127 16.01 -14.80 -8.68
N GLY A 128 14.97 -14.55 -9.43
CA GLY A 128 13.64 -15.04 -9.17
C GLY A 128 12.58 -13.97 -9.39
N SER A 129 11.41 -14.40 -9.78
CA SER A 129 10.24 -13.55 -9.91
C SER A 129 9.03 -14.37 -9.47
N VAL A 130 8.20 -13.79 -8.60
CA VAL A 130 7.02 -14.44 -8.04
C VAL A 130 5.83 -13.48 -8.10
N GLN A 131 4.66 -14.02 -8.41
CA GLN A 131 3.41 -13.27 -8.35
C GLN A 131 2.79 -13.42 -6.97
N LEU A 132 2.37 -12.32 -6.36
CA LEU A 132 1.93 -12.29 -4.96
C LEU A 132 0.43 -12.58 -4.75
N SER A 133 -0.21 -13.24 -5.71
CA SER A 133 -1.64 -13.55 -5.64
C SER A 133 -1.96 -14.58 -4.54
N GLY A 134 -2.61 -14.14 -3.48
CA GLY A 134 -3.10 -15.01 -2.41
C GLY A 134 -2.01 -15.72 -1.60
N ILE A 135 -0.81 -15.16 -1.56
CA ILE A 135 0.37 -15.74 -0.92
C ILE A 135 0.47 -15.29 0.52
N SER A 136 0.82 -16.21 1.39
CA SER A 136 1.14 -15.91 2.79
C SER A 136 2.61 -16.14 3.14
N THR A 137 3.37 -16.81 2.27
CA THR A 137 4.76 -17.17 2.57
C THR A 137 5.59 -17.17 1.29
N ILE A 138 6.76 -16.56 1.39
CA ILE A 138 7.79 -16.55 0.34
C ILE A 138 9.01 -17.26 0.90
N TRP A 139 9.62 -18.13 0.09
CA TRP A 139 10.83 -18.83 0.45
C TRP A 139 12.05 -18.18 -0.19
N ILE A 140 13.05 -17.91 0.63
CA ILE A 140 14.38 -17.50 0.20
C ILE A 140 15.25 -18.75 0.24
N VAL A 141 15.81 -19.11 -0.89
CA VAL A 141 16.61 -20.35 -1.02
C VAL A 141 17.97 -19.99 -1.60
N HIS A 142 19.01 -20.40 -0.92
CA HIS A 142 20.38 -20.34 -1.45
C HIS A 142 20.86 -21.76 -1.76
N SER A 143 21.19 -22.01 -3.00
CA SER A 143 21.78 -23.28 -3.46
C SER A 143 22.69 -23.05 -4.65
N GLU A 144 23.77 -23.81 -4.75
CA GLU A 144 24.70 -23.77 -5.89
C GLU A 144 25.24 -22.36 -6.20
N GLY A 145 25.39 -21.51 -5.18
CA GLY A 145 25.89 -20.13 -5.32
C GLY A 145 24.87 -19.10 -5.81
N VAL A 146 23.59 -19.48 -5.88
CA VAL A 146 22.48 -18.59 -6.29
C VAL A 146 21.48 -18.46 -5.16
N THR A 147 21.12 -17.22 -4.81
CA THR A 147 20.01 -16.90 -3.91
C THR A 147 18.78 -16.62 -4.74
N SER A 148 17.68 -17.30 -4.48
CA SER A 148 16.44 -17.17 -5.23
C SER A 148 15.23 -17.02 -4.33
N ILE A 149 14.18 -16.37 -4.89
CA ILE A 149 12.85 -16.30 -4.28
C ILE A 149 11.91 -17.30 -4.94
N GLN A 150 11.13 -18.00 -4.14
CA GLN A 150 10.14 -18.96 -4.64
C GLN A 150 8.95 -19.09 -3.69
N LEU A 151 7.83 -19.64 -4.20
CA LEU A 151 6.59 -19.81 -3.42
C LEU A 151 6.49 -21.18 -2.78
N GLU A 152 7.14 -22.16 -3.38
CA GLU A 152 7.12 -23.53 -2.89
C GLU A 152 8.24 -23.78 -1.88
N ARG A 153 7.93 -24.61 -0.88
CA ARG A 153 8.95 -25.04 0.07
C ARG A 153 10.02 -25.86 -0.65
N PRO A 154 11.32 -25.53 -0.47
CA PRO A 154 12.40 -26.35 -1.00
C PRO A 154 12.34 -27.78 -0.41
N GLN A 155 12.63 -28.76 -1.23
CA GLN A 155 12.66 -30.18 -0.84
C GLN A 155 13.99 -30.52 -0.18
#